data_787b44616f44f61d790d5b9632622473
#
_entry.id   787b44616f44f61d790d5b9632622473
#
_cell.length_a   1.000
_cell.length_b   1.000
_cell.length_c   1.000
_cell.angle_alpha   90.00
_cell.angle_beta   90.00
_cell.angle_gamma   90.00
#
_symmetry.space_group_name_H-M   'P 1'
#
loop_
_entity.id
_entity.type
_entity.pdbx_description
1 polymer ?
#
loop_
_entity_poly.entity_id
_entity_poly.type
_entity_poly.pdbx_seq_one_letter_code
_entity_poly.pdbx_strand_id
1 'polypeptide(L)'
;QVARHFESALARNLALRRAVPFTGTAGLDFVALTPERSEIHIANRGKVQNHIGGVHAAAMGLLAETATGMVVGMNVRDDCLPLCKTMKVAFK
;
A
#
# COMPACT_ATOMS: atom_id res chain seq x y z
N GLN A 1 19.24 -1.81 14.53
CA GLN A 1 19.83 -3.04 14.10
C GLN A 1 19.29 -3.48 12.76
N VAL A 2 20.19 -3.72 11.84
CA VAL A 2 19.82 -3.94 10.43
C VAL A 2 19.00 -5.21 10.27
N ALA A 3 19.43 -6.32 10.87
CA ALA A 3 18.75 -7.60 10.73
C ALA A 3 17.34 -7.56 11.33
N ARG A 4 17.19 -6.98 12.51
CA ARG A 4 15.89 -6.84 13.17
C ARG A 4 14.98 -5.93 12.38
N HIS A 5 15.50 -4.84 11.84
CA HIS A 5 14.75 -3.91 11.03
C HIS A 5 14.24 -4.60 9.76
N PHE A 6 15.09 -5.39 9.11
CA PHE A 6 14.72 -6.14 7.91
C PHE A 6 13.62 -7.17 8.20
N GLU A 7 13.76 -7.92 9.29
CA GLU A 7 12.75 -8.90 9.70
C GLU A 7 11.42 -8.23 10.02
N SER A 8 11.45 -7.08 10.70
CA SER A 8 10.23 -6.31 10.99
C SER A 8 9.55 -5.83 9.71
N ALA A 9 10.33 -5.39 8.73
CA ALA A 9 9.78 -4.95 7.44
C ALA A 9 9.12 -6.11 6.70
N LEU A 10 9.76 -7.28 6.67
CA LEU A 10 9.19 -8.47 6.03
C LEU A 10 7.91 -8.92 6.73
N ALA A 11 7.92 -8.98 8.06
CA ALA A 11 6.75 -9.36 8.85
C ALA A 11 5.61 -8.36 8.63
N ARG A 12 5.91 -7.08 8.55
CA ARG A 12 4.93 -6.03 8.29
C ARG A 12 4.28 -6.22 6.92
N ASN A 13 5.06 -6.47 5.89
CA ASN A 13 4.53 -6.72 4.54
C ASN A 13 3.57 -7.89 4.53
N LEU A 14 3.95 -9.01 5.15
CA LEU A 14 3.10 -10.19 5.22
C LEU A 14 1.82 -9.92 5.99
N ALA A 15 1.91 -9.23 7.13
CA ALA A 15 0.75 -8.92 7.95
C ALA A 15 -0.22 -7.99 7.20
N LEU A 16 0.29 -6.95 6.55
CA LEU A 16 -0.54 -6.00 5.82
C LEU A 16 -1.20 -6.64 4.60
N ARG A 17 -0.49 -7.49 3.87
CA ARG A 17 -1.05 -8.21 2.73
C ARG A 17 -2.16 -9.17 3.13
N ARG A 18 -2.09 -9.74 4.35
CA ARG A 18 -3.14 -10.61 4.88
C ARG A 18 -4.32 -9.83 5.43
N ALA A 19 -4.05 -8.71 6.11
CA ALA A 19 -5.09 -7.87 6.68
C ALA A 19 -5.92 -7.19 5.60
N VAL A 20 -5.30 -6.84 4.48
CA VAL A 20 -5.98 -6.25 3.31
C VAL A 20 -5.67 -7.14 2.10
N PRO A 21 -6.49 -8.16 1.85
CA PRO A 21 -6.18 -9.18 0.82
C PRO A 21 -5.90 -8.62 -0.57
N PHE A 22 -6.56 -7.52 -0.95
CA PHE A 22 -6.34 -6.92 -2.26
C PHE A 22 -4.91 -6.41 -2.43
N THR A 23 -4.29 -5.91 -1.37
CA THR A 23 -2.88 -5.48 -1.42
C THR A 23 -1.96 -6.68 -1.67
N GLY A 24 -2.29 -7.84 -1.11
CA GLY A 24 -1.57 -9.08 -1.37
C GLY A 24 -1.73 -9.54 -2.80
N THR A 25 -2.94 -9.49 -3.34
CA THR A 25 -3.23 -9.87 -4.73
C THR A 25 -2.46 -8.97 -5.72
N ALA A 26 -2.45 -7.68 -5.48
CA ALA A 26 -1.71 -6.73 -6.32
C ALA A 26 -0.19 -6.80 -6.09
N GLY A 27 0.25 -7.42 -5.00
CA GLY A 27 1.66 -7.56 -4.68
C GLY A 27 2.32 -6.25 -4.26
N LEU A 28 1.63 -5.43 -3.47
CA LEU A 28 2.20 -4.20 -2.96
C LEU A 28 3.38 -4.47 -2.03
N ASP A 29 4.42 -3.68 -2.18
CA ASP A 29 5.62 -3.75 -1.35
C ASP A 29 5.69 -2.52 -0.45
N PHE A 30 5.57 -2.73 0.85
CA PHE A 30 5.57 -1.67 1.85
C PHE A 30 7.02 -1.38 2.25
N VAL A 31 7.62 -0.38 1.61
CA VAL A 31 9.04 -0.06 1.75
C VAL A 31 9.32 0.78 2.99
N ALA A 32 8.50 1.79 3.25
CA ALA A 32 8.62 2.65 4.42
C ALA A 32 7.23 3.00 4.94
N LEU A 33 7.11 3.00 6.28
CA LEU A 33 5.84 3.28 6.92
C LEU A 33 6.09 3.93 8.29
N THR A 34 5.86 5.23 8.35
CA THR A 34 5.95 6.04 9.57
C THR A 34 4.74 6.95 9.68
N PRO A 35 4.47 7.56 10.85
CA PRO A 35 3.35 8.49 10.97
C PRO A 35 3.45 9.73 10.05
N GLU A 36 4.64 10.04 9.56
CA GLU A 36 4.86 11.21 8.71
C GLU A 36 4.96 10.85 7.22
N ARG A 37 5.19 9.55 6.90
CA ARG A 37 5.53 9.18 5.53
C ARG A 37 5.26 7.71 5.28
N SER A 38 4.76 7.41 4.09
CA SER A 38 4.73 6.04 3.57
C SER A 38 5.36 6.00 2.18
N GLU A 39 5.98 4.85 1.88
CA GLU A 39 6.49 4.58 0.54
C GLU A 39 6.10 3.15 0.20
N ILE A 40 5.30 2.99 -0.85
CA ILE A 40 4.77 1.70 -1.27
C ILE A 40 5.02 1.56 -2.76
N HIS A 41 5.50 0.40 -3.15
CA HIS A 41 5.84 0.10 -4.54
C HIS A 41 4.92 -0.97 -5.09
N ILE A 42 4.65 -0.91 -6.39
CA ILE A 42 3.96 -1.95 -7.12
C ILE A 42 4.79 -2.32 -8.35
N ALA A 43 5.05 -3.61 -8.53
CA ALA A 43 5.77 -4.07 -9.70
C ALA A 43 4.81 -4.21 -10.89
N ASN A 44 5.28 -3.89 -12.09
CA ASN A 44 4.51 -4.09 -13.32
C ASN A 44 4.52 -5.58 -13.66
N ARG A 45 3.50 -6.31 -13.23
CA ARG A 45 3.33 -7.75 -13.45
C ARG A 45 1.97 -8.02 -14.05
N GLY A 46 1.81 -9.22 -14.66
CA GLY A 46 0.58 -9.60 -15.34
C GLY A 46 -0.70 -9.39 -14.51
N LYS A 47 -0.65 -9.65 -13.20
CA LYS A 47 -1.80 -9.51 -12.32
C LYS A 47 -2.33 -8.08 -12.18
N VAL A 48 -1.50 -7.08 -12.49
CA VAL A 48 -1.85 -5.67 -12.34
C VAL A 48 -1.76 -4.91 -13.66
N GLN A 49 -1.51 -5.62 -14.76
CA GLN A 49 -1.34 -4.99 -16.07
C GLN A 49 -2.67 -4.71 -16.74
N ASN A 50 -2.69 -3.63 -17.51
CA ASN A 50 -3.77 -3.34 -18.45
C ASN A 50 -3.50 -4.03 -19.79
N HIS A 51 -4.34 -3.77 -20.79
CA HIS A 51 -4.28 -4.41 -22.10
C HIS A 51 -3.05 -4.03 -22.95
N ILE A 52 -2.30 -3.02 -22.56
CA ILE A 52 -1.09 -2.59 -23.26
C ILE A 52 0.20 -2.87 -22.46
N GLY A 53 0.10 -3.69 -21.39
CA GLY A 53 1.26 -4.10 -20.60
C GLY A 53 1.76 -3.09 -19.58
N GLY A 54 1.01 -2.01 -19.33
CA GLY A 54 1.31 -1.07 -18.26
C GLY A 54 0.52 -1.41 -17.01
N VAL A 55 0.86 -0.78 -15.88
CA VAL A 55 0.10 -0.97 -14.64
C VAL A 55 -1.30 -0.39 -14.81
N HIS A 56 -2.32 -1.19 -14.49
CA HIS A 56 -3.71 -0.78 -14.63
C HIS A 56 -4.02 0.42 -13.70
N ALA A 57 -4.84 1.35 -14.19
CA ALA A 57 -5.23 2.53 -13.41
C ALA A 57 -5.86 2.16 -12.07
N ALA A 58 -6.65 1.08 -12.02
CA ALA A 58 -7.23 0.60 -10.77
C ALA A 58 -6.15 0.16 -9.77
N ALA A 59 -5.09 -0.49 -10.24
CA ALA A 59 -3.97 -0.89 -9.38
C ALA A 59 -3.18 0.33 -8.89
N MET A 60 -3.02 1.35 -9.74
CA MET A 60 -2.41 2.61 -9.33
C MET A 60 -3.30 3.35 -8.31
N GLY A 61 -4.62 3.27 -8.46
CA GLY A 61 -5.56 3.80 -7.48
C GLY A 61 -5.44 3.11 -6.13
N LEU A 62 -5.33 1.78 -6.13
CA LEU A 62 -5.07 1.01 -4.91
C LEU A 62 -3.77 1.45 -4.25
N LEU A 63 -2.71 1.63 -5.04
CA LEU A 63 -1.41 2.06 -4.53
C LEU A 63 -1.53 3.42 -3.83
N ALA A 64 -2.16 4.39 -4.47
CA ALA A 64 -2.33 5.73 -3.91
C ALA A 64 -3.20 5.72 -2.65
N GLU A 65 -4.31 4.99 -2.68
CA GLU A 65 -5.21 4.88 -1.53
C GLU A 65 -4.49 4.21 -0.35
N THR A 66 -3.76 3.13 -0.61
CA THR A 66 -3.03 2.41 0.43
C THR A 66 -1.93 3.29 1.05
N ALA A 67 -1.16 4.00 0.22
CA ALA A 67 -0.08 4.85 0.72
C ALA A 67 -0.61 5.98 1.61
N THR A 68 -1.68 6.64 1.20
CA THR A 68 -2.28 7.70 2.02
C THR A 68 -2.99 7.15 3.24
N GLY A 69 -3.73 6.07 3.07
CA GLY A 69 -4.48 5.42 4.14
C GLY A 69 -3.62 4.90 5.27
N MET A 70 -2.42 4.41 4.96
CA MET A 70 -1.48 3.94 5.98
C MET A 70 -1.01 5.07 6.89
N VAL A 71 -0.69 6.22 6.32
CA VAL A 71 -0.28 7.39 7.11
C VAL A 71 -1.45 7.89 7.95
N VAL A 72 -2.65 7.99 7.36
CA VAL A 72 -3.85 8.40 8.12
C VAL A 72 -4.10 7.43 9.27
N GLY A 73 -4.02 6.13 9.02
CA GLY A 73 -4.25 5.12 10.04
C GLY A 73 -3.31 5.22 11.24
N MET A 74 -2.07 5.68 11.01
CA MET A 74 -1.10 5.88 12.08
C MET A 74 -1.33 7.15 12.89
N ASN A 75 -2.16 8.08 12.41
CA ASN A 75 -2.37 9.38 13.02
C ASN A 75 -3.75 9.54 13.63
N VAL A 76 -4.67 8.59 13.45
CA VAL A 76 -5.99 8.61 14.08
C VAL A 76 -5.96 7.87 15.41
N ARG A 77 -6.97 8.11 16.23
CA ARG A 77 -7.11 7.41 17.51
C ARG A 77 -7.39 5.93 17.29
N ASP A 78 -6.98 5.11 18.25
CA ASP A 78 -7.15 3.65 18.17
C ASP A 78 -8.62 3.21 18.07
N ASP A 79 -9.55 4.02 18.58
CA ASP A 79 -10.99 3.74 18.52
C ASP A 79 -11.64 4.22 17.22
N CYS A 80 -10.85 4.72 16.26
CA CYS A 80 -11.33 5.20 14.98
C CYS A 80 -10.87 4.28 13.87
N LEU A 81 -11.78 3.99 12.94
CA LEU A 81 -11.46 3.21 11.73
C LEU A 81 -11.51 4.14 10.52
N PRO A 82 -10.35 4.47 9.91
CA PRO A 82 -10.36 5.34 8.74
C PRO A 82 -10.87 4.59 7.51
N LEU A 83 -11.81 5.19 6.80
CA LEU A 83 -12.34 4.67 5.55
C LEU A 83 -12.27 5.74 4.47
N CYS A 84 -11.86 5.36 3.28
CA CYS A 84 -11.80 6.27 2.15
C CYS A 84 -13.20 6.59 1.67
N LYS A 85 -13.61 7.85 1.75
CA LYS A 85 -14.91 8.31 1.26
C LYS A 85 -14.81 8.81 -0.17
N THR A 86 -13.78 9.56 -0.45
CA THR A 86 -13.59 10.19 -1.77
C THR A 86 -12.12 10.19 -2.11
N MET A 87 -11.79 9.90 -3.37
CA MET A 87 -10.43 9.92 -3.86
C MET A 87 -10.38 10.53 -5.25
N LYS A 88 -9.41 11.42 -5.46
CA LYS A 88 -9.17 12.02 -6.77
C LYS A 88 -7.74 11.73 -7.18
N VAL A 89 -7.55 11.13 -8.35
CA VAL A 89 -6.24 10.74 -8.86
C VAL A 89 -6.03 11.34 -10.24
N ALA A 90 -4.86 11.94 -10.44
CA ALA A 90 -4.45 12.44 -11.75
C ALA A 90 -3.33 11.56 -12.28
N PHE A 91 -3.55 10.93 -13.43
CA PHE A 91 -2.55 10.10 -14.10
C PHE A 91 -1.81 10.96 -15.13
N LYS A 92 -0.48 10.92 -15.06
CA LYS A 92 0.38 11.72 -15.93
C LYS A 92 1.31 10.86 -16.74
#